data_a1dc23872acf04c6e79761f97fe83f85
#
_entry.id   a1dc23872acf04c6e79761f97fe83f85
#
_cell.length_a   1.000
_cell.length_b   1.000
_cell.length_c   1.000
_cell.angle_alpha   90.00
_cell.angle_beta   90.00
_cell.angle_gamma   90.00
#
_symmetry.space_group_name_H-M   'P 1'
#
loop_
_entity.id
_entity.type
_entity.pdbx_description
1 polymer ?
#
loop_
_entity_poly.entity_id
_entity_poly.type
_entity_poly.pdbx_seq_one_letter_code
_entity_poly.pdbx_strand_id
1 'polypeptide(L)'
;YIRSGVTNIRTIGIGEVCSGAFIILVSGLRRFCYKNTNLMMHNISTGIAEADLKSTISYTKSLEVLWKSILKVLSEQSKLTEKEIEAHINDKREWWMSAEEALELSFIDDIIEPKFKYKNRNAWKQIEKAAKTTRVKRPTKK
;
A
#
# COMPACT_ATOMS: atom_id res chain seq x y z
N TYR A 1 -9.58 -12.02 -9.94
CA TYR A 1 -9.18 -13.33 -9.42
C TYR A 1 -9.20 -13.38 -7.89
N ILE A 2 -8.58 -12.41 -7.20
CA ILE A 2 -8.54 -12.37 -5.71
C ILE A 2 -9.95 -12.42 -5.11
N ARG A 3 -10.90 -11.73 -5.72
CA ARG A 3 -12.30 -11.63 -5.27
C ARG A 3 -13.25 -12.70 -5.84
N SER A 4 -12.75 -13.58 -6.70
CA SER A 4 -13.60 -14.59 -7.35
C SER A 4 -14.13 -15.68 -6.39
N GLY A 5 -13.63 -15.72 -5.15
CA GLY A 5 -14.02 -16.74 -4.17
C GLY A 5 -13.44 -18.14 -4.42
N VAL A 6 -12.70 -18.31 -5.51
CA VAL A 6 -12.09 -19.62 -5.85
C VAL A 6 -10.94 -19.98 -4.93
N THR A 7 -10.27 -18.96 -4.35
CA THR A 7 -9.11 -19.16 -3.48
C THR A 7 -9.20 -18.22 -2.27
N ASN A 8 -8.97 -18.75 -1.08
CA ASN A 8 -8.92 -17.97 0.16
C ASN A 8 -7.62 -17.20 0.27
N ILE A 9 -7.54 -16.04 -0.40
CA ILE A 9 -6.37 -15.18 -0.39
C ILE A 9 -6.43 -14.24 0.81
N ARG A 10 -5.38 -14.29 1.64
CA ARG A 10 -5.12 -13.31 2.70
C ARG A 10 -4.09 -12.32 2.21
N THR A 11 -4.34 -11.04 2.49
CA THR A 11 -3.43 -9.95 2.12
C THR A 11 -2.83 -9.32 3.36
N ILE A 12 -1.55 -8.95 3.29
CA ILE A 12 -0.83 -8.34 4.42
C ILE A 12 -0.05 -7.14 3.89
N GLY A 13 -0.39 -5.95 4.39
CA GLY A 13 0.34 -4.70 4.13
C GLY A 13 1.54 -4.56 5.06
N ILE A 14 2.71 -4.21 4.50
CA ILE A 14 3.96 -4.01 5.25
C ILE A 14 4.68 -2.79 4.70
N GLY A 15 5.03 -1.84 5.57
CA GLY A 15 5.77 -0.64 5.19
C GLY A 15 4.88 0.37 4.46
N GLU A 16 5.00 0.51 3.15
CA GLU A 16 4.16 1.37 2.32
C GLU A 16 3.33 0.54 1.35
N VAL A 17 2.02 0.78 1.34
CA VAL A 17 1.06 0.11 0.46
C VAL A 17 0.26 1.16 -0.29
N CYS A 18 0.71 1.50 -1.49
CA CYS A 18 0.23 2.65 -2.25
C CYS A 18 -0.46 2.24 -3.55
N SER A 19 -1.47 3.04 -3.98
CA SER A 19 -2.06 2.95 -5.31
C SER A 19 -2.58 1.53 -5.64
N GLY A 20 -2.08 0.90 -6.70
CA GLY A 20 -2.46 -0.47 -7.08
C GLY A 20 -2.23 -1.51 -5.99
N ALA A 21 -1.18 -1.36 -5.17
CA ALA A 21 -0.93 -2.25 -4.04
C ALA A 21 -2.02 -2.13 -2.96
N PHE A 22 -2.57 -0.93 -2.73
CA PHE A 22 -3.69 -0.72 -1.84
C PHE A 22 -4.95 -1.45 -2.35
N ILE A 23 -5.23 -1.38 -3.66
CA ILE A 23 -6.35 -2.10 -4.27
C ILE A 23 -6.20 -3.62 -4.10
N ILE A 24 -4.98 -4.15 -4.26
CA ILE A 24 -4.67 -5.56 -4.03
C ILE A 24 -4.90 -5.93 -2.56
N LEU A 25 -4.42 -5.10 -1.63
CA LEU A 25 -4.60 -5.32 -0.19
C LEU A 25 -6.08 -5.44 0.18
N VAL A 26 -6.91 -4.47 -0.23
CA VAL A 26 -8.34 -4.44 0.12
C VAL A 26 -9.16 -5.52 -0.59
N SER A 27 -8.62 -6.12 -1.65
CA SER A 27 -9.29 -7.22 -2.38
C SER A 27 -9.16 -8.57 -1.72
N GLY A 28 -8.37 -8.72 -0.66
CA GLY A 28 -8.21 -9.99 0.07
C GLY A 28 -9.48 -10.40 0.81
N LEU A 29 -9.65 -11.71 1.01
CA LEU A 29 -10.73 -12.26 1.84
C LEU A 29 -10.54 -11.95 3.33
N ARG A 30 -9.28 -11.88 3.76
CA ARG A 30 -8.84 -11.40 5.07
C ARG A 30 -7.67 -10.46 4.84
N ARG A 31 -7.75 -9.26 5.39
CA ARG A 31 -6.88 -8.12 5.09
C ARG A 31 -6.21 -7.64 6.37
N PHE A 32 -4.90 -7.62 6.37
CA PHE A 32 -4.10 -7.26 7.54
C PHE A 32 -3.09 -6.18 7.18
N CYS A 33 -2.71 -5.35 8.14
CA CYS A 33 -1.53 -4.51 8.06
C CYS A 33 -0.68 -4.64 9.32
N TYR A 34 0.63 -4.47 9.19
CA TYR A 34 1.45 -4.18 10.35
C TYR A 34 1.17 -2.77 10.87
N LYS A 35 1.31 -2.55 12.18
CA LYS A 35 0.98 -1.31 12.89
C LYS A 35 1.60 -0.04 12.26
N ASN A 36 2.81 -0.14 11.73
CA ASN A 36 3.54 1.00 11.14
C ASN A 36 3.43 1.02 9.60
N THR A 37 2.37 0.44 9.04
CA THR A 37 2.12 0.48 7.60
C THR A 37 1.43 1.79 7.24
N ASN A 38 2.00 2.50 6.28
CA ASN A 38 1.37 3.65 5.64
C ASN A 38 0.62 3.17 4.39
N LEU A 39 -0.60 3.63 4.25
CA LEU A 39 -1.47 3.28 3.13
C LEU A 39 -1.76 4.54 2.33
N MET A 40 -1.81 4.42 1.00
CA MET A 40 -2.13 5.59 0.17
C MET A 40 -2.96 5.19 -1.05
N MET A 41 -3.97 5.99 -1.30
CA MET A 41 -4.78 5.92 -2.51
C MET A 41 -4.78 7.28 -3.23
N HIS A 42 -4.70 7.25 -4.54
CA HIS A 42 -4.81 8.42 -5.41
C HIS A 42 -5.62 8.08 -6.66
N ASN A 43 -6.01 9.11 -7.40
CA ASN A 43 -6.66 8.95 -8.69
C ASN A 43 -5.69 8.31 -9.71
N ILE A 44 -6.24 7.75 -10.78
CA ILE A 44 -5.42 7.18 -11.87
C ILE A 44 -4.52 8.28 -12.44
N SER A 45 -3.22 8.01 -12.39
CA SER A 45 -2.21 8.85 -13.01
C SER A 45 -1.70 8.18 -14.28
N THR A 46 -1.67 8.91 -15.39
CA THR A 46 -1.19 8.40 -16.66
C THR A 46 -0.45 9.47 -17.43
N GLY A 47 0.59 9.08 -18.18
CA GLY A 47 1.22 9.88 -19.20
C GLY A 47 0.69 9.45 -20.58
N ILE A 48 0.13 10.37 -21.34
CA ILE A 48 -0.21 10.13 -22.75
C ILE A 48 0.96 10.67 -23.57
N ALA A 49 1.78 9.79 -24.13
CA ALA A 49 2.78 10.17 -25.12
C ALA A 49 2.15 10.10 -26.50
N GLU A 50 2.48 11.06 -27.37
CA GLU A 50 2.13 11.18 -28.79
C GLU A 50 0.95 10.28 -29.26
N ALA A 51 -0.27 10.73 -29.04
CA ALA A 51 -1.47 10.04 -29.51
C ALA A 51 -2.37 11.01 -30.29
N ASP A 52 -3.03 10.51 -31.32
CA ASP A 52 -4.06 11.29 -32.01
C ASP A 52 -5.29 11.54 -31.12
N LEU A 53 -6.10 12.54 -31.46
CA LEU A 53 -7.26 12.94 -30.67
C LEU A 53 -8.25 11.79 -30.40
N LYS A 54 -8.51 10.94 -31.39
CA LYS A 54 -9.48 9.84 -31.22
C LYS A 54 -8.95 8.78 -30.24
N SER A 55 -7.68 8.44 -30.35
CA SER A 55 -7.00 7.53 -29.43
C SER A 55 -6.98 8.09 -28.00
N THR A 56 -6.71 9.39 -27.85
CA THR A 56 -6.72 10.08 -26.56
C THR A 56 -8.11 10.02 -25.90
N ILE A 57 -9.16 10.34 -26.66
CA ILE A 57 -10.55 10.27 -26.16
C ILE A 57 -10.95 8.84 -25.78
N SER A 58 -10.60 7.85 -26.61
CA SER A 58 -10.90 6.44 -26.34
C SER A 58 -10.18 5.98 -25.07
N TYR A 59 -8.92 6.33 -24.90
CA TYR A 59 -8.14 5.99 -23.73
C TYR A 59 -8.68 6.64 -22.46
N THR A 60 -9.02 7.93 -22.51
CA THR A 60 -9.64 8.64 -21.37
C THR A 60 -10.93 7.95 -20.91
N LYS A 61 -11.80 7.57 -21.85
CA LYS A 61 -13.02 6.80 -21.53
C LYS A 61 -12.71 5.46 -20.86
N SER A 62 -11.67 4.77 -21.30
CA SER A 62 -11.28 3.50 -20.67
C SER A 62 -10.81 3.70 -19.23
N LEU A 63 -10.11 4.80 -18.95
CA LEU A 63 -9.68 5.16 -17.58
C LEU A 63 -10.86 5.52 -16.68
N GLU A 64 -11.88 6.21 -17.20
CA GLU A 64 -13.13 6.47 -16.45
C GLU A 64 -13.84 5.18 -16.05
N VAL A 65 -13.93 4.21 -16.98
CA VAL A 65 -14.50 2.89 -16.67
C VAL A 65 -13.70 2.15 -15.63
N LEU A 66 -12.36 2.16 -15.75
CA LEU A 66 -11.47 1.56 -14.77
C LEU A 66 -11.62 2.23 -13.39
N TRP A 67 -11.66 3.57 -13.35
CA TRP A 67 -11.83 4.32 -12.11
C TRP A 67 -13.13 3.97 -11.39
N LYS A 68 -14.26 3.92 -12.09
CA LYS A 68 -15.55 3.49 -11.52
C LYS A 68 -15.47 2.07 -10.96
N SER A 69 -14.77 1.17 -11.64
CA SER A 69 -14.57 -0.20 -11.16
C SER A 69 -13.73 -0.24 -9.88
N ILE A 70 -12.72 0.60 -9.78
CA ILE A 70 -11.88 0.74 -8.56
C ILE A 70 -12.73 1.29 -7.40
N LEU A 71 -13.46 2.38 -7.61
CA LEU A 71 -14.34 2.96 -6.58
C LEU A 71 -15.35 1.94 -6.06
N LYS A 72 -15.95 1.16 -6.96
CA LYS A 72 -16.86 0.08 -6.58
C LYS A 72 -16.17 -0.97 -5.70
N VAL A 73 -14.97 -1.42 -6.06
CA VAL A 73 -14.21 -2.37 -5.25
C VAL A 73 -13.93 -1.80 -3.87
N LEU A 74 -13.49 -0.55 -3.79
CA LEU A 74 -13.17 0.11 -2.52
C LEU A 74 -14.41 0.29 -1.64
N SER A 75 -15.54 0.69 -2.20
CA SER A 75 -16.79 0.87 -1.45
C SER A 75 -17.34 -0.46 -0.92
N GLU A 76 -17.28 -1.53 -1.71
CA GLU A 76 -17.70 -2.86 -1.29
C GLU A 76 -16.84 -3.45 -0.16
N GLN A 77 -15.62 -2.93 0.00
CA GLN A 77 -14.65 -3.42 0.99
C GLN A 77 -14.41 -2.46 2.17
N SER A 78 -15.21 -1.40 2.27
CA SER A 78 -15.11 -0.40 3.33
C SER A 78 -16.48 0.02 3.86
N LYS A 79 -16.50 0.94 4.82
CA LYS A 79 -17.72 1.59 5.32
C LYS A 79 -18.13 2.79 4.47
N LEU A 80 -17.34 3.14 3.46
CA LEU A 80 -17.53 4.35 2.67
C LEU A 80 -18.28 4.05 1.37
N THR A 81 -19.07 5.02 0.93
CA THR A 81 -19.66 5.03 -0.40
C THR A 81 -18.63 5.43 -1.46
N GLU A 82 -18.88 5.11 -2.72
CA GLU A 82 -18.03 5.54 -3.84
C GLU A 82 -17.83 7.05 -3.86
N LYS A 83 -18.87 7.84 -3.55
CA LYS A 83 -18.80 9.31 -3.49
C LYS A 83 -17.90 9.83 -2.37
N GLU A 84 -17.96 9.22 -1.20
CA GLU A 84 -17.09 9.60 -0.09
C GLU A 84 -15.63 9.29 -0.37
N ILE A 85 -15.35 8.12 -0.95
CA ILE A 85 -14.00 7.73 -1.38
C ILE A 85 -13.47 8.71 -2.43
N GLU A 86 -14.28 9.02 -3.44
CA GLU A 86 -13.93 9.95 -4.51
C GLU A 86 -13.68 11.37 -3.96
N ALA A 87 -14.50 11.83 -3.01
CA ALA A 87 -14.31 13.12 -2.35
C ALA A 87 -12.97 13.19 -1.60
N HIS A 88 -12.61 12.16 -0.84
CA HIS A 88 -11.31 12.11 -0.14
C HIS A 88 -10.12 12.19 -1.10
N ILE A 89 -10.21 11.51 -2.25
CA ILE A 89 -9.14 11.47 -3.24
C ILE A 89 -9.05 12.81 -4.00
N ASN A 90 -10.18 13.42 -4.38
CA ASN A 90 -10.23 14.68 -5.11
C ASN A 90 -9.75 15.86 -4.25
N ASP A 91 -10.09 15.86 -2.97
CA ASP A 91 -9.70 16.93 -2.04
C ASP A 91 -8.19 16.93 -1.77
N LYS A 92 -7.58 15.76 -1.64
CA LYS A 92 -6.20 15.61 -1.19
C LYS A 92 -5.19 15.21 -2.27
N ARG A 93 -5.61 14.90 -3.48
CA ARG A 93 -4.83 14.26 -4.55
C ARG A 93 -4.25 12.89 -4.15
N GLU A 94 -3.65 12.80 -2.97
CA GLU A 94 -3.12 11.59 -2.34
C GLU A 94 -3.76 11.45 -0.96
N TRP A 95 -4.55 10.40 -0.80
CA TRP A 95 -5.18 10.10 0.46
C TRP A 95 -4.33 9.11 1.25
N TRP A 96 -3.52 9.65 2.14
CA TRP A 96 -2.70 8.89 3.07
C TRP A 96 -3.50 8.52 4.31
N MET A 97 -3.29 7.31 4.81
CA MET A 97 -3.92 6.82 6.03
C MET A 97 -3.00 5.86 6.79
N SER A 98 -3.10 5.86 8.11
CA SER A 98 -2.47 4.90 9.00
C SER A 98 -3.18 3.54 8.95
N ALA A 99 -2.56 2.50 9.55
CA ALA A 99 -3.21 1.21 9.70
C ALA A 99 -4.47 1.31 10.58
N GLU A 100 -4.46 2.17 11.60
CA GLU A 100 -5.59 2.42 12.49
C GLU A 100 -6.77 3.07 11.73
N GLU A 101 -6.52 4.11 10.94
CA GLU A 101 -7.55 4.73 10.09
C GLU A 101 -8.13 3.74 9.07
N ALA A 102 -7.28 2.92 8.45
CA ALA A 102 -7.73 1.89 7.52
C ALA A 102 -8.60 0.82 8.18
N LEU A 103 -8.31 0.47 9.45
CA LEU A 103 -9.14 -0.42 10.24
C LEU A 103 -10.50 0.21 10.57
N GLU A 104 -10.52 1.47 11.01
CA GLU A 104 -11.74 2.23 11.30
C GLU A 104 -12.66 2.32 10.08
N LEU A 105 -12.08 2.56 8.91
CA LEU A 105 -12.80 2.62 7.63
C LEU A 105 -13.12 1.24 7.04
N SER A 106 -12.67 0.16 7.68
CA SER A 106 -12.86 -1.24 7.24
C SER A 106 -12.14 -1.61 5.93
N PHE A 107 -11.10 -0.88 5.54
CA PHE A 107 -10.23 -1.29 4.45
C PHE A 107 -9.36 -2.50 4.82
N ILE A 108 -9.11 -2.71 6.11
CA ILE A 108 -8.46 -3.90 6.66
C ILE A 108 -9.28 -4.49 7.80
N ASP A 109 -9.03 -5.74 8.12
CA ASP A 109 -9.79 -6.49 9.14
C ASP A 109 -9.07 -6.52 10.49
N ASP A 110 -7.73 -6.37 10.52
CA ASP A 110 -6.96 -6.38 11.76
C ASP A 110 -5.55 -5.82 11.57
N ILE A 111 -4.94 -5.40 12.68
CA ILE A 111 -3.58 -4.86 12.74
C ILE A 111 -2.66 -5.89 13.39
N ILE A 112 -1.59 -6.26 12.69
CA ILE A 112 -0.57 -7.17 13.21
C ILE A 112 0.44 -6.36 14.02
N GLU A 113 0.51 -6.62 15.33
CA GLU A 113 1.59 -6.11 16.16
C GLU A 113 2.75 -7.11 16.18
N PRO A 114 3.98 -6.67 15.85
CA PRO A 114 5.14 -7.56 15.94
C PRO A 114 5.36 -7.97 17.40
N LYS A 115 5.34 -9.28 17.67
CA LYS A 115 5.61 -9.84 19.01
C LYS A 115 7.07 -9.65 19.47
N PHE A 116 7.93 -9.08 18.63
CA PHE A 116 9.33 -8.84 18.95
C PHE A 116 9.48 -7.59 19.83
N LYS A 117 9.46 -7.78 21.13
CA LYS A 117 10.09 -6.81 22.04
C LYS A 117 11.59 -7.03 21.92
N TYR A 118 12.33 -6.09 21.34
CA TYR A 118 13.78 -6.06 21.44
C TYR A 118 14.15 -6.05 22.92
N LYS A 119 14.37 -7.24 23.49
CA LYS A 119 14.71 -7.39 24.92
C LYS A 119 16.08 -6.81 25.26
N ASN A 120 16.89 -6.39 24.28
CA ASN A 120 18.26 -6.02 24.57
C ASN A 120 18.76 -4.87 23.67
N ARG A 121 18.55 -3.62 24.10
CA ARG A 121 19.23 -2.44 23.51
C ARG A 121 20.76 -2.58 23.51
N ASN A 122 21.32 -3.45 24.35
CA ASN A 122 22.76 -3.70 24.44
C ASN A 122 23.27 -4.65 23.35
N ALA A 123 22.41 -5.47 22.74
CA ALA A 123 22.84 -6.36 21.64
C ALA A 123 23.31 -5.55 20.42
N TRP A 124 22.64 -4.43 20.10
CA TRP A 124 23.09 -3.56 19.01
C TRP A 124 24.47 -2.94 19.28
N LYS A 125 24.73 -2.48 20.50
CA LYS A 125 26.04 -1.97 20.88
C LYS A 125 27.14 -3.02 20.78
N GLN A 126 26.85 -4.29 21.06
CA GLN A 126 27.78 -5.41 20.89
C GLN A 126 28.06 -5.70 19.43
N ILE A 127 27.03 -5.67 18.55
CA ILE A 127 27.17 -5.84 17.10
C ILE A 127 28.02 -4.69 16.52
N GLU A 128 27.75 -3.46 16.92
CA GLU A 128 28.48 -2.28 16.47
C GLU A 128 29.97 -2.31 16.92
N LYS A 129 30.21 -2.78 18.15
CA LYS A 129 31.54 -3.00 18.65
C LYS A 129 32.29 -4.11 17.89
N ALA A 130 31.63 -5.22 17.60
CA ALA A 130 32.18 -6.32 16.80
C ALA A 130 32.50 -5.87 15.37
N ALA A 131 31.58 -5.13 14.72
CA ALA A 131 31.78 -4.60 13.37
C ALA A 131 32.95 -3.60 13.27
N LYS A 132 33.19 -2.81 14.30
CA LYS A 132 34.38 -1.92 14.39
C LYS A 132 35.69 -2.68 14.55
N THR A 133 35.66 -3.82 15.22
CA THR A 133 36.83 -4.66 15.45
C THR A 133 37.22 -5.51 14.24
N THR A 134 36.22 -5.86 13.40
CA THR A 134 36.41 -6.70 12.19
C THR A 134 36.74 -5.88 10.92
N ARG A 135 37.02 -4.58 11.04
CA ARG A 135 37.48 -3.77 9.91
C ARG A 135 38.87 -4.24 9.50
N VAL A 136 38.93 -5.24 8.63
CA VAL A 136 40.13 -5.73 7.95
C VAL A 136 40.86 -4.55 7.33
N LYS A 137 42.11 -4.31 7.76
CA LYS A 137 43.02 -3.35 7.13
C LYS A 137 43.10 -3.69 5.64
N ARG A 138 42.67 -2.80 4.77
CA ARG A 138 42.89 -2.97 3.33
C ARG A 138 44.43 -3.08 3.10
N PRO A 139 44.89 -4.07 2.33
CA PRO A 139 46.31 -4.14 2.00
C PRO A 139 46.70 -2.88 1.20
N THR A 140 47.69 -2.17 1.64
CA THR A 140 48.33 -1.07 0.91
C THR A 140 48.91 -1.65 -0.38
N LYS A 141 48.40 -1.22 -1.53
CA LYS A 141 49.05 -1.51 -2.82
C LYS A 141 50.42 -0.86 -2.80
N LYS A 142 51.46 -1.71 -2.96
CA LYS A 142 52.80 -1.27 -3.34
C LYS A 142 52.84 -1.00 -4.83
#